data_6407c1643828ef5bf543b3e24d0a7341
#
_entry.id   6407c1643828ef5bf543b3e24d0a7341
#
_cell.length_a   1.000
_cell.length_b   1.000
_cell.length_c   1.000
_cell.angle_alpha   90.00
_cell.angle_beta   90.00
_cell.angle_gamma   90.00
#
_symmetry.space_group_name_H-M   'P 1'
#
loop_
_entity.id
_entity.type
_entity.pdbx_description
1 polymer ?
#
loop_
_entity_poly.entity_id
_entity_poly.type
_entity_poly.pdbx_seq_one_letter_code
_entity_poly.pdbx_strand_id
1 'polypeptide(L)'
;MKNNISYYLIGLSYLLSSYLIAQDSLIKSSDVTATKFEKPKDTLVFKEIFTKAKWSLSSRTFLMSTLNEGNLKDDYALASGAGIGMLTKSFFGFQFGFSGYFIYNIKSSNISLPDSLTLSPNRYEVGLFDVENPTNKNNLYRLEELYVKYSLSKSALTVGKLNIITPFFNPQDGRMRPTIEEGAWLTINESKKFGINGGWIWGVSPRSTLKWYALQNSMGINPMGVNSDGTKSNYYNNVLSSGMAIANVYFQPNDKIKINVWDGMLDNVMNTAMIEINTNQSLNEKSKLYQGVMYLHQDAINNGGNVDPKKTYVNKGFQSNVISAQVGFKNKRINTSLNYTHITGDGRYMMPREWGKDPFYTFLSRERNEGFGNVHAYVVKTSINAFHEKFKTGLGYGYYQLPDVKNYRLNKYGMPSYHQINLDASYAFGKFLKGFELKALVVYKINAGETYNNLKYVYNKVNMFNLNLILDFKI
;
A
#
# COMPACT_ATOMS: atom_id res chain seq x y z
N MET A 1 -11.84 33.83 -19.05
CA MET A 1 -11.43 32.42 -19.05
C MET A 1 -12.22 31.55 -18.05
N LYS A 2 -13.54 31.79 -17.90
CA LYS A 2 -14.36 31.06 -16.89
C LYS A 2 -15.41 30.10 -17.47
N ASN A 3 -15.50 29.96 -18.81
CA ASN A 3 -16.61 29.22 -19.43
C ASN A 3 -16.26 27.87 -20.08
N ASN A 4 -15.03 27.37 -19.99
CA ASN A 4 -14.66 26.12 -20.65
C ASN A 4 -14.61 24.90 -19.72
N ILE A 5 -14.79 25.07 -18.41
CA ILE A 5 -14.76 23.96 -17.43
C ILE A 5 -16.07 23.16 -17.43
N SER A 6 -17.21 23.80 -17.74
CA SER A 6 -18.53 23.15 -17.77
C SER A 6 -18.68 22.08 -18.83
N TYR A 7 -18.04 22.20 -19.98
CA TYR A 7 -18.15 21.23 -21.07
C TYR A 7 -17.32 19.96 -20.83
N TYR A 8 -16.23 20.05 -20.08
CA TYR A 8 -15.45 18.86 -19.71
C TYR A 8 -16.09 18.05 -18.59
N LEU A 9 -16.89 18.68 -17.72
CA LEU A 9 -17.63 17.98 -16.66
C LEU A 9 -18.85 17.21 -17.20
N ILE A 10 -19.51 17.68 -18.27
CA ILE A 10 -20.65 17.02 -18.89
C ILE A 10 -20.21 15.81 -19.74
N GLY A 11 -19.06 15.87 -20.39
CA GLY A 11 -18.45 14.73 -21.08
C GLY A 11 -17.98 13.61 -20.12
N LEU A 12 -17.57 13.97 -18.91
CA LEU A 12 -17.13 13.05 -17.87
C LEU A 12 -18.33 12.33 -17.19
N SER A 13 -19.50 12.95 -17.12
CA SER A 13 -20.69 12.39 -16.47
C SER A 13 -21.30 11.19 -17.21
N TYR A 14 -21.07 11.04 -18.51
CA TYR A 14 -21.50 9.87 -19.30
C TYR A 14 -20.51 8.67 -19.22
N LEU A 15 -19.30 8.88 -18.70
CA LEU A 15 -18.29 7.82 -18.50
C LEU A 15 -18.23 7.33 -17.04
N LEU A 16 -18.98 7.95 -16.12
CA LEU A 16 -18.81 7.84 -14.68
C LEU A 16 -19.88 6.98 -13.99
N SER A 17 -20.18 5.83 -14.48
CA SER A 17 -20.93 4.84 -13.69
C SER A 17 -20.17 3.54 -13.60
N SER A 18 -19.30 3.39 -12.63
CA SER A 18 -18.71 2.15 -12.18
C SER A 18 -17.30 2.25 -11.62
N TYR A 19 -17.15 2.22 -10.37
CA TYR A 19 -15.91 1.88 -9.69
C TYR A 19 -16.10 1.62 -8.21
N LEU A 20 -15.59 0.69 -7.71
CA LEU A 20 -14.87 0.46 -6.47
C LEU A 20 -14.68 -1.03 -6.28
N ILE A 21 -13.67 -1.56 -6.84
CA ILE A 21 -13.03 -2.78 -6.34
C ILE A 21 -11.54 -2.73 -6.70
N ALA A 22 -10.85 -1.63 -6.46
CA ALA A 22 -9.40 -1.63 -6.56
C ALA A 22 -8.74 -1.95 -5.20
N GLN A 23 -9.49 -2.02 -4.11
CA GLN A 23 -8.95 -2.43 -2.82
C GLN A 23 -9.16 -3.91 -2.49
N ASP A 24 -10.26 -4.53 -2.94
CA ASP A 24 -10.48 -5.97 -2.72
C ASP A 24 -9.83 -6.85 -3.81
N SER A 25 -9.53 -6.33 -5.00
CA SER A 25 -8.88 -7.12 -6.04
C SER A 25 -7.35 -7.16 -5.95
N LEU A 26 -6.75 -6.31 -5.15
CA LEU A 26 -5.33 -6.46 -4.76
C LEU A 26 -5.15 -7.45 -3.60
N ILE A 27 -6.23 -7.82 -2.90
CA ILE A 27 -6.26 -8.86 -1.86
C ILE A 27 -6.71 -10.23 -2.43
N LYS A 28 -7.01 -10.35 -3.71
CA LYS A 28 -6.80 -11.67 -4.28
C LYS A 28 -5.30 -11.86 -4.22
N SER A 29 -4.87 -12.54 -3.12
CA SER A 29 -3.65 -13.33 -3.14
C SER A 29 -3.46 -13.74 -4.59
N SER A 30 -2.27 -13.55 -5.14
CA SER A 30 -1.86 -14.41 -6.24
C SER A 30 -2.49 -15.74 -5.91
N ASP A 31 -3.54 -16.14 -6.62
CA ASP A 31 -4.11 -17.46 -6.44
C ASP A 31 -2.93 -18.40 -6.57
N VAL A 32 -2.40 -18.77 -5.40
CA VAL A 32 -1.70 -20.02 -5.26
C VAL A 32 -2.82 -21.03 -5.44
N THR A 33 -3.27 -21.16 -6.68
CA THR A 33 -4.09 -22.29 -7.09
C THR A 33 -3.34 -23.48 -6.56
N ALA A 34 -3.92 -24.09 -5.54
CA ALA A 34 -3.47 -25.38 -5.06
C ALA A 34 -3.43 -26.27 -6.31
N THR A 35 -2.28 -26.35 -6.93
CA THR A 35 -2.01 -27.27 -8.01
C THR A 35 -2.26 -28.64 -7.36
N LYS A 36 -3.31 -29.35 -7.80
CA LYS A 36 -3.53 -30.73 -7.44
C LYS A 36 -2.17 -31.42 -7.56
N PHE A 37 -1.69 -31.99 -6.45
CA PHE A 37 -0.54 -32.86 -6.47
C PHE A 37 -0.88 -34.07 -7.35
N GLU A 38 -0.49 -34.02 -8.60
CA GLU A 38 -0.23 -35.24 -9.36
C GLU A 38 1.04 -35.84 -8.77
N LYS A 39 0.97 -37.07 -8.30
CA LYS A 39 2.17 -37.86 -7.95
C LYS A 39 3.16 -37.69 -9.11
N PRO A 40 4.45 -37.41 -8.84
CA PRO A 40 5.43 -37.22 -9.90
C PRO A 40 5.48 -38.50 -10.73
N LYS A 41 5.02 -38.44 -11.97
CA LYS A 41 5.39 -39.41 -12.99
C LYS A 41 6.85 -39.13 -13.35
N ASP A 42 7.71 -40.06 -13.10
CA ASP A 42 9.17 -40.06 -13.11
C ASP A 42 9.81 -39.81 -14.50
N THR A 43 9.45 -38.80 -15.24
CA THR A 43 10.19 -38.44 -16.47
C THR A 43 10.10 -36.96 -16.84
N LEU A 44 10.19 -36.04 -15.86
CA LEU A 44 10.36 -34.63 -16.16
C LEU A 44 11.83 -34.39 -16.58
N VAL A 45 12.07 -34.28 -17.87
CA VAL A 45 13.37 -33.86 -18.40
C VAL A 45 13.64 -32.43 -17.92
N PHE A 46 14.82 -32.15 -17.40
CA PHE A 46 15.26 -30.81 -16.91
C PHE A 46 14.90 -29.67 -17.90
N LYS A 47 14.94 -29.95 -19.20
CA LYS A 47 14.50 -29.04 -20.26
C LYS A 47 13.04 -28.58 -20.09
N GLU A 48 12.15 -29.40 -19.56
CA GLU A 48 10.72 -29.04 -19.39
C GLU A 48 10.46 -28.01 -18.29
N ILE A 49 11.37 -27.84 -17.34
CA ILE A 49 11.28 -26.81 -16.29
C ILE A 49 11.12 -25.44 -16.90
N PHE A 50 11.90 -25.15 -17.95
CA PHE A 50 11.92 -23.85 -18.63
C PHE A 50 10.95 -23.80 -19.81
N THR A 51 10.83 -24.86 -20.62
CA THR A 51 9.95 -24.87 -21.79
C THR A 51 8.47 -24.81 -21.41
N LYS A 52 8.09 -25.29 -20.19
CA LYS A 52 6.74 -25.22 -19.64
C LYS A 52 6.61 -24.13 -18.56
N ALA A 53 7.55 -23.19 -18.49
CA ALA A 53 7.48 -22.04 -17.59
C ALA A 53 6.30 -21.14 -17.96
N LYS A 54 5.69 -20.54 -16.95
CA LYS A 54 4.66 -19.51 -17.12
C LYS A 54 5.36 -18.16 -17.27
N TRP A 55 5.17 -17.53 -18.40
CA TRP A 55 5.64 -16.18 -18.67
C TRP A 55 4.52 -15.18 -18.38
N SER A 56 4.89 -14.02 -17.90
CA SER A 56 3.99 -12.88 -17.72
C SER A 56 4.59 -11.64 -18.35
N LEU A 57 3.77 -10.87 -19.00
CA LEU A 57 4.11 -9.56 -19.57
C LEU A 57 3.16 -8.53 -18.97
N SER A 58 3.71 -7.41 -18.52
CA SER A 58 2.90 -6.33 -17.98
C SER A 58 3.39 -4.98 -18.47
N SER A 59 2.48 -4.03 -18.65
CA SER A 59 2.84 -2.62 -18.84
C SER A 59 1.91 -1.73 -18.04
N ARG A 60 2.39 -0.54 -17.70
CA ARG A 60 1.61 0.51 -17.03
C ARG A 60 2.01 1.85 -17.59
N THR A 61 1.01 2.63 -17.99
CA THR A 61 1.16 4.06 -18.27
C THR A 61 0.37 4.82 -17.21
N PHE A 62 0.99 5.80 -16.55
CA PHE A 62 0.43 6.47 -15.40
C PHE A 62 0.64 7.99 -15.53
N LEU A 63 -0.47 8.72 -15.70
CA LEU A 63 -0.53 10.18 -15.55
C LEU A 63 -0.94 10.50 -14.12
N MET A 64 -0.17 11.32 -13.43
CA MET A 64 -0.48 11.89 -12.12
C MET A 64 -0.34 13.41 -12.17
N SER A 65 -1.26 14.12 -11.54
CA SER A 65 -1.18 15.58 -11.40
C SER A 65 -1.72 16.00 -10.05
N THR A 66 -0.97 16.87 -9.36
CA THR A 66 -1.35 17.48 -8.09
C THR A 66 -1.49 18.97 -8.29
N LEU A 67 -2.68 19.50 -7.97
CA LEU A 67 -3.00 20.92 -7.97
C LEU A 67 -3.16 21.38 -6.53
N ASN A 68 -2.41 22.37 -6.13
CA ASN A 68 -2.42 22.96 -4.78
C ASN A 68 -3.18 24.29 -4.78
N GLU A 69 -3.55 24.77 -3.61
CA GLU A 69 -4.24 26.04 -3.45
C GLU A 69 -3.33 27.24 -3.69
N GLY A 70 -3.87 28.31 -4.29
CA GLY A 70 -3.22 29.61 -4.43
C GLY A 70 -2.00 29.58 -5.34
N ASN A 71 -0.87 30.10 -4.85
CA ASN A 71 0.40 30.18 -5.56
C ASN A 71 1.37 29.05 -5.23
N LEU A 72 0.91 28.03 -4.52
CA LEU A 72 1.71 26.83 -4.25
C LEU A 72 1.93 26.05 -5.54
N LYS A 73 3.09 25.42 -5.64
CA LYS A 73 3.52 24.71 -6.86
C LYS A 73 2.60 23.55 -7.21
N ASP A 74 2.14 23.52 -8.46
CA ASP A 74 1.49 22.40 -9.08
C ASP A 74 2.50 21.50 -9.78
N ASP A 75 2.23 20.20 -9.77
CA ASP A 75 3.09 19.24 -10.44
C ASP A 75 2.28 18.22 -11.28
N TYR A 76 2.93 17.68 -12.32
CA TYR A 76 2.40 16.57 -13.09
C TYR A 76 3.54 15.65 -13.56
N ALA A 77 3.20 14.39 -13.80
CA ALA A 77 4.10 13.44 -14.42
C ALA A 77 3.33 12.37 -15.20
N LEU A 78 3.86 12.02 -16.37
CA LEU A 78 3.41 10.92 -17.21
C LEU A 78 4.56 9.91 -17.31
N ALA A 79 4.37 8.76 -16.68
CA ALA A 79 5.29 7.64 -16.71
C ALA A 79 4.73 6.50 -17.56
N SER A 80 5.58 5.76 -18.24
CA SER A 80 5.22 4.47 -18.85
C SER A 80 6.28 3.44 -18.51
N GLY A 81 5.89 2.18 -18.42
CA GLY A 81 6.82 1.11 -18.10
C GLY A 81 6.29 -0.25 -18.50
N ALA A 82 7.21 -1.19 -18.58
CA ALA A 82 6.90 -2.57 -18.91
C ALA A 82 7.78 -3.54 -18.11
N GLY A 83 7.29 -4.74 -17.90
CA GLY A 83 7.99 -5.77 -17.16
C GLY A 83 7.71 -7.15 -17.70
N ILE A 84 8.66 -8.03 -17.46
CA ILE A 84 8.60 -9.44 -17.80
C ILE A 84 8.81 -10.26 -16.54
N GLY A 85 8.09 -11.37 -16.42
CA GLY A 85 8.26 -12.33 -15.35
C GLY A 85 8.23 -13.75 -15.87
N MET A 86 8.81 -14.65 -15.11
CA MET A 86 8.84 -16.08 -15.38
C MET A 86 8.67 -16.86 -14.07
N LEU A 87 7.83 -17.87 -14.09
CA LEU A 87 7.70 -18.88 -13.04
C LEU A 87 7.91 -20.25 -13.68
N THR A 88 8.93 -20.99 -13.25
CA THR A 88 9.21 -22.32 -13.78
C THR A 88 8.11 -23.32 -13.44
N LYS A 89 8.01 -24.39 -14.22
CA LYS A 89 7.22 -25.55 -13.80
C LYS A 89 7.83 -26.14 -12.52
N SER A 90 6.96 -26.67 -11.63
CA SER A 90 7.42 -27.35 -10.43
C SER A 90 8.22 -28.61 -10.79
N PHE A 91 9.38 -28.80 -10.16
CA PHE A 91 10.26 -29.96 -10.27
C PHE A 91 10.60 -30.44 -8.86
N PHE A 92 10.13 -31.62 -8.49
CA PHE A 92 10.21 -32.16 -7.12
C PHE A 92 9.79 -31.19 -6.04
N GLY A 93 8.75 -30.37 -6.29
CA GLY A 93 8.27 -29.35 -5.37
C GLY A 93 8.98 -28.00 -5.50
N PHE A 94 10.11 -27.91 -6.19
CA PHE A 94 10.85 -26.67 -6.39
C PHE A 94 10.35 -25.88 -7.61
N GLN A 95 10.27 -24.58 -7.45
CA GLN A 95 10.01 -23.61 -8.51
C GLN A 95 10.97 -22.42 -8.35
N PHE A 96 11.35 -21.83 -9.48
CA PHE A 96 12.12 -20.60 -9.55
C PHE A 96 11.26 -19.50 -10.13
N GLY A 97 11.22 -18.34 -9.48
CA GLY A 97 10.52 -17.14 -9.92
C GLY A 97 11.50 -16.00 -10.20
N PHE A 98 11.24 -15.29 -11.29
CA PHE A 98 12.01 -14.13 -11.70
C PHE A 98 11.08 -13.08 -12.29
N SER A 99 11.29 -11.79 -11.97
CA SER A 99 10.66 -10.67 -12.68
C SER A 99 11.52 -9.41 -12.64
N GLY A 100 11.39 -8.60 -13.67
CA GLY A 100 12.03 -7.30 -13.77
C GLY A 100 11.13 -6.30 -14.48
N TYR A 101 11.39 -5.02 -14.25
CA TYR A 101 10.58 -3.93 -14.76
C TYR A 101 11.43 -2.72 -15.13
N PHE A 102 11.00 -2.03 -16.19
CA PHE A 102 11.59 -0.79 -16.67
C PHE A 102 10.54 0.32 -16.69
N ILE A 103 10.93 1.54 -16.31
CA ILE A 103 10.08 2.73 -16.32
C ILE A 103 10.77 3.82 -17.15
N TYR A 104 9.97 4.62 -17.82
CA TYR A 104 10.40 5.78 -18.58
C TYR A 104 9.55 7.00 -18.22
N ASN A 105 10.18 8.15 -17.98
CA ASN A 105 9.51 9.42 -17.79
C ASN A 105 9.20 10.04 -19.16
N ILE A 106 7.96 9.91 -19.63
CA ILE A 106 7.54 10.48 -20.92
C ILE A 106 7.56 11.99 -20.82
N LYS A 107 6.95 12.57 -19.77
CA LYS A 107 6.89 14.00 -19.53
C LYS A 107 6.55 14.29 -18.08
N SER A 108 7.19 15.30 -17.51
CA SER A 108 6.87 15.78 -16.17
C SER A 108 7.16 17.26 -16.03
N SER A 109 6.53 17.91 -15.06
CA SER A 109 7.02 19.16 -14.49
C SER A 109 8.43 18.97 -13.93
N ASN A 110 9.09 20.03 -13.51
CA ASN A 110 10.37 19.87 -12.82
C ASN A 110 10.12 19.39 -11.37
N ILE A 111 9.97 18.07 -11.22
CA ILE A 111 9.70 17.39 -9.94
C ILE A 111 10.88 17.40 -8.97
N SER A 112 12.08 17.77 -9.43
CA SER A 112 13.27 17.91 -8.57
C SER A 112 13.34 19.27 -7.88
N LEU A 113 12.64 20.29 -8.41
CA LEU A 113 12.57 21.59 -7.77
C LEU A 113 11.55 21.61 -6.64
N PRO A 114 11.93 22.07 -5.44
CA PRO A 114 10.97 22.28 -4.35
C PRO A 114 10.00 23.44 -4.70
N ASP A 115 8.91 23.53 -3.96
CA ASP A 115 8.02 24.68 -3.99
C ASP A 115 8.75 25.93 -3.49
N SER A 116 8.60 27.07 -4.19
CA SER A 116 9.37 28.29 -3.90
C SER A 116 8.97 28.99 -2.60
N LEU A 117 7.72 28.80 -2.13
CA LEU A 117 7.21 29.45 -0.93
C LEU A 117 7.49 28.62 0.33
N THR A 118 7.44 27.30 0.21
CA THR A 118 7.58 26.39 1.36
C THR A 118 8.94 25.73 1.44
N LEU A 119 9.72 25.72 0.35
CA LEU A 119 10.96 24.96 0.16
C LEU A 119 10.77 23.45 0.36
N SER A 120 9.53 22.97 0.25
CA SER A 120 9.20 21.57 0.40
C SER A 120 9.31 20.83 -0.95
N PRO A 121 9.87 19.61 -0.97
CA PRO A 121 10.01 18.84 -2.21
C PRO A 121 8.65 18.34 -2.74
N ASN A 122 8.63 17.95 -4.02
CA ASN A 122 7.50 17.21 -4.60
C ASN A 122 7.23 15.94 -3.80
N ARG A 123 5.95 15.59 -3.66
CA ARG A 123 5.52 14.46 -2.82
C ARG A 123 4.91 13.31 -3.59
N TYR A 124 4.17 13.59 -4.66
CA TYR A 124 3.32 12.59 -5.30
C TYR A 124 3.90 12.11 -6.62
N GLU A 125 4.22 13.00 -7.53
CA GLU A 125 4.66 12.71 -8.90
C GLU A 125 6.05 12.08 -8.93
N VAL A 126 6.96 12.51 -8.06
CA VAL A 126 8.29 11.89 -7.88
C VAL A 126 8.17 10.40 -7.54
N GLY A 127 7.07 10.03 -6.88
CA GLY A 127 6.76 8.63 -6.55
C GLY A 127 6.47 7.73 -7.75
N LEU A 128 6.34 8.26 -8.98
CA LEU A 128 6.29 7.43 -10.19
C LEU A 128 7.67 6.97 -10.66
N PHE A 129 8.73 7.58 -10.15
CA PHE A 129 10.12 7.38 -10.59
C PHE A 129 11.01 6.97 -9.42
N ASP A 130 12.12 7.68 -9.22
CA ASP A 130 13.08 7.45 -8.15
C ASP A 130 13.08 8.63 -7.18
N VAL A 131 12.58 8.40 -5.96
CA VAL A 131 12.50 9.44 -4.92
C VAL A 131 13.88 9.85 -4.39
N GLU A 132 14.90 8.99 -4.53
CA GLU A 132 16.27 9.34 -4.14
C GLU A 132 16.99 10.18 -5.20
N ASN A 133 16.60 10.03 -6.47
CA ASN A 133 17.17 10.80 -7.57
C ASN A 133 16.08 11.32 -8.51
N PRO A 134 15.36 12.38 -8.14
CA PRO A 134 14.26 12.95 -8.94
C PRO A 134 14.68 13.48 -10.33
N THR A 135 15.98 13.63 -10.58
CA THR A 135 16.54 14.05 -11.88
C THR A 135 16.71 12.90 -12.86
N ASN A 136 16.72 11.65 -12.36
CA ASN A 136 16.83 10.46 -13.20
C ASN A 136 15.51 10.23 -13.97
N LYS A 137 15.57 10.29 -15.30
CA LYS A 137 14.39 10.14 -16.18
C LYS A 137 14.40 8.90 -17.05
N ASN A 138 15.57 8.27 -17.26
CA ASN A 138 15.77 7.27 -18.30
C ASN A 138 16.27 5.93 -17.76
N ASN A 139 17.06 5.92 -16.70
CA ASN A 139 17.67 4.70 -16.16
C ASN A 139 16.84 4.14 -14.99
N LEU A 140 15.55 3.88 -15.24
CA LEU A 140 14.58 3.51 -14.22
C LEU A 140 14.22 2.02 -14.37
N TYR A 141 15.15 1.13 -14.07
CA TYR A 141 14.93 -0.32 -14.11
C TYR A 141 15.14 -0.96 -12.74
N ARG A 142 14.43 -2.03 -12.47
CA ARG A 142 14.48 -2.76 -11.21
C ARG A 142 14.29 -4.26 -11.44
N LEU A 143 15.18 -5.08 -10.83
CA LEU A 143 14.91 -6.48 -10.57
C LEU A 143 13.87 -6.53 -9.44
N GLU A 144 12.74 -7.21 -9.66
CA GLU A 144 11.66 -7.26 -8.68
C GLU A 144 11.65 -8.58 -7.93
N GLU A 145 11.40 -9.66 -8.61
CA GLU A 145 11.36 -10.97 -7.97
C GLU A 145 12.55 -11.80 -8.41
N LEU A 146 13.12 -12.55 -7.47
CA LEU A 146 14.16 -13.56 -7.69
C LEU A 146 14.15 -14.50 -6.51
N TYR A 147 13.41 -15.59 -6.60
CA TYR A 147 13.21 -16.51 -5.49
C TYR A 147 13.20 -17.97 -5.91
N VAL A 148 13.50 -18.82 -4.93
CA VAL A 148 13.23 -20.26 -4.97
C VAL A 148 12.08 -20.55 -4.02
N LYS A 149 11.10 -21.33 -4.51
CA LYS A 149 9.96 -21.80 -3.74
C LYS A 149 9.99 -23.32 -3.71
N TYR A 150 9.89 -23.89 -2.51
CA TYR A 150 9.65 -25.31 -2.29
C TYR A 150 8.23 -25.50 -1.77
N SER A 151 7.45 -26.36 -2.42
CA SER A 151 6.06 -26.66 -2.06
C SER A 151 5.91 -28.11 -1.67
N LEU A 152 5.26 -28.33 -0.52
CA LEU A 152 4.89 -29.66 -0.02
C LEU A 152 3.42 -29.61 0.37
N SER A 153 2.57 -30.43 -0.30
CA SER A 153 1.12 -30.39 -0.12
C SER A 153 0.57 -28.96 -0.35
N LYS A 154 -0.06 -28.35 0.65
CA LYS A 154 -0.57 -26.98 0.61
C LYS A 154 0.35 -25.97 1.31
N SER A 155 1.51 -26.44 1.74
CA SER A 155 2.50 -25.63 2.44
C SER A 155 3.65 -25.28 1.51
N ALA A 156 4.33 -24.17 1.77
CA ALA A 156 5.44 -23.73 0.95
C ALA A 156 6.44 -22.89 1.76
N LEU A 157 7.73 -23.06 1.43
CA LEU A 157 8.80 -22.17 1.83
C LEU A 157 9.30 -21.41 0.58
N THR A 158 9.36 -20.10 0.66
CA THR A 158 9.89 -19.25 -0.40
C THR A 158 11.05 -18.42 0.14
N VAL A 159 12.16 -18.40 -0.57
CA VAL A 159 13.37 -17.67 -0.15
C VAL A 159 13.89 -16.83 -1.31
N GLY A 160 14.21 -15.57 -1.04
CA GLY A 160 14.75 -14.61 -2.00
C GLY A 160 13.96 -13.31 -2.05
N LYS A 161 13.88 -12.71 -3.24
CA LYS A 161 13.13 -11.49 -3.52
C LYS A 161 11.71 -11.86 -3.94
N LEU A 162 10.73 -11.56 -3.09
CA LEU A 162 9.36 -12.06 -3.22
C LEU A 162 8.35 -10.99 -2.80
N ASN A 163 7.16 -11.07 -3.38
CA ASN A 163 6.04 -10.22 -3.00
C ASN A 163 5.25 -10.90 -1.87
N ILE A 164 5.20 -10.27 -0.70
CA ILE A 164 4.38 -10.70 0.43
C ILE A 164 3.33 -9.65 0.77
N ILE A 165 2.20 -10.10 1.31
CA ILE A 165 1.11 -9.21 1.73
C ILE A 165 0.81 -9.48 3.19
N THR A 166 1.16 -8.52 4.03
CA THR A 166 0.95 -8.54 5.48
C THR A 166 0.44 -7.17 5.94
N PRO A 167 0.02 -7.02 7.19
CA PRO A 167 -0.27 -5.70 7.75
C PRO A 167 0.95 -4.76 7.77
N PHE A 168 2.17 -5.31 7.77
CA PHE A 168 3.43 -4.58 7.92
C PHE A 168 4.13 -4.30 6.58
N PHE A 169 4.00 -5.22 5.63
CA PHE A 169 4.50 -5.09 4.26
C PHE A 169 3.38 -5.33 3.27
N ASN A 170 3.20 -4.42 2.33
CA ASN A 170 2.20 -4.59 1.29
C ASN A 170 2.51 -3.70 0.07
N PRO A 171 2.03 -4.08 -1.13
CA PRO A 171 2.33 -3.35 -2.38
C PRO A 171 1.72 -1.95 -2.44
N GLN A 172 0.85 -1.57 -1.50
CA GLN A 172 0.13 -0.30 -1.43
C GLN A 172 -0.68 -0.02 -2.72
N ASP A 173 -0.69 1.24 -3.20
CA ASP A 173 -1.34 1.63 -4.46
C ASP A 173 -0.48 1.31 -5.69
N GLY A 174 0.69 0.73 -5.45
CA GLY A 174 1.61 0.23 -6.46
C GLY A 174 2.31 1.31 -7.26
N ARG A 175 1.91 2.56 -7.28
CA ARG A 175 2.52 3.54 -8.17
C ARG A 175 2.88 2.91 -9.53
N MET A 176 4.09 3.12 -10.06
CA MET A 176 4.57 2.35 -11.19
C MET A 176 4.89 0.91 -10.80
N ARG A 177 5.51 0.71 -9.63
CA ARG A 177 5.88 -0.61 -9.10
C ARG A 177 5.57 -0.72 -7.61
N PRO A 178 5.28 -1.94 -7.10
CA PRO A 178 5.02 -2.19 -5.68
C PRO A 178 6.29 -2.14 -4.83
N THR A 179 6.14 -2.10 -3.52
CA THR A 179 7.16 -2.54 -2.56
C THR A 179 7.30 -4.05 -2.65
N ILE A 180 8.52 -4.57 -2.60
CA ILE A 180 8.84 -6.00 -2.67
C ILE A 180 9.92 -6.30 -1.64
N GLU A 181 9.81 -7.43 -0.98
CA GLU A 181 10.63 -7.84 0.16
C GLU A 181 11.69 -8.86 -0.25
N GLU A 182 12.76 -8.93 0.55
CA GLU A 182 13.78 -9.98 0.48
C GLU A 182 13.85 -10.70 1.81
N GLY A 183 13.64 -12.02 1.77
CA GLY A 183 13.49 -12.80 2.99
C GLY A 183 13.27 -14.28 2.76
N ALA A 184 12.91 -14.96 3.85
CA ALA A 184 12.41 -16.33 3.86
C ALA A 184 10.98 -16.32 4.40
N TRP A 185 10.03 -16.88 3.66
CA TRP A 185 8.62 -16.88 3.99
C TRP A 185 8.05 -18.29 3.98
N LEU A 186 7.49 -18.73 5.10
CA LEU A 186 6.83 -20.01 5.29
C LEU A 186 5.31 -19.83 5.29
N THR A 187 4.61 -20.71 4.58
CA THR A 187 3.15 -20.80 4.58
C THR A 187 2.76 -22.24 4.90
N ILE A 188 1.94 -22.47 5.94
CA ILE A 188 1.41 -23.79 6.35
C ILE A 188 -0.11 -23.72 6.28
N ASN A 189 -0.70 -24.39 5.29
CA ASN A 189 -2.14 -24.33 4.96
C ASN A 189 -2.76 -25.75 4.81
N GLU A 190 -2.33 -26.70 5.62
CA GLU A 190 -2.82 -28.10 5.53
C GLU A 190 -4.28 -28.22 5.98
N SER A 191 -4.75 -27.34 6.85
CA SER A 191 -6.13 -27.27 7.31
C SER A 191 -6.90 -26.15 6.59
N LYS A 192 -8.21 -26.36 6.34
CA LYS A 192 -9.11 -25.29 5.88
C LYS A 192 -9.49 -24.31 6.99
N LYS A 193 -9.38 -24.72 8.25
CA LYS A 193 -9.81 -23.93 9.41
C LYS A 193 -8.70 -23.18 10.11
N PHE A 194 -7.45 -23.57 9.87
CA PHE A 194 -6.29 -23.05 10.58
C PHE A 194 -5.08 -23.03 9.65
N GLY A 195 -4.28 -21.99 9.74
CA GLY A 195 -3.01 -21.90 9.04
C GLY A 195 -2.04 -20.96 9.73
N ILE A 196 -0.78 -21.09 9.37
CA ILE A 196 0.33 -20.31 9.89
C ILE A 196 1.08 -19.73 8.69
N ASN A 197 1.40 -18.45 8.75
CA ASN A 197 2.29 -17.80 7.81
C ASN A 197 3.33 -17.02 8.62
N GLY A 198 4.55 -16.96 8.13
CA GLY A 198 5.56 -16.15 8.80
C GLY A 198 6.92 -16.28 8.15
N GLY A 199 7.84 -15.43 8.59
CA GLY A 199 9.18 -15.44 8.04
C GLY A 199 10.08 -14.38 8.64
N TRP A 200 11.27 -14.31 8.07
CA TRP A 200 12.28 -13.31 8.39
C TRP A 200 12.57 -12.48 7.13
N ILE A 201 12.42 -11.17 7.25
CA ILE A 201 12.66 -10.20 6.18
C ILE A 201 13.90 -9.40 6.52
N TRP A 202 14.91 -9.45 5.65
CA TRP A 202 16.19 -8.74 5.84
C TRP A 202 16.44 -7.65 4.83
N GLY A 203 15.65 -7.59 3.74
CA GLY A 203 15.79 -6.60 2.71
C GLY A 203 14.46 -6.19 2.10
N VAL A 204 14.45 -5.05 1.44
CA VAL A 204 13.27 -4.51 0.76
C VAL A 204 13.68 -3.60 -0.40
N SER A 205 12.89 -3.62 -1.47
CA SER A 205 12.90 -2.58 -2.50
C SER A 205 11.59 -1.79 -2.41
N PRO A 206 11.61 -0.63 -1.75
CA PRO A 206 10.41 0.19 -1.60
C PRO A 206 9.85 0.64 -2.95
N ARG A 207 8.54 0.83 -3.02
CA ARG A 207 7.95 1.49 -4.18
C ARG A 207 8.61 2.85 -4.41
N SER A 208 8.70 3.27 -5.67
CA SER A 208 9.30 4.56 -6.04
C SER A 208 10.82 4.62 -5.79
N THR A 209 11.48 3.48 -5.70
CA THR A 209 12.94 3.35 -5.69
C THR A 209 13.38 2.31 -6.72
N LEU A 210 14.67 2.30 -7.05
CA LEU A 210 15.26 1.38 -8.03
C LEU A 210 16.16 0.33 -7.40
N LYS A 211 16.50 0.50 -6.13
CA LYS A 211 17.50 -0.30 -5.43
C LYS A 211 16.87 -1.27 -4.45
N TRP A 212 17.68 -2.21 -4.03
CA TRP A 212 17.45 -3.08 -2.88
C TRP A 212 18.24 -2.55 -1.70
N TYR A 213 17.60 -2.52 -0.53
CA TYR A 213 18.17 -2.02 0.71
C TYR A 213 18.15 -3.12 1.75
N ALA A 214 19.17 -3.18 2.62
CA ALA A 214 18.99 -3.81 3.91
C ALA A 214 17.80 -3.15 4.62
N LEU A 215 17.01 -3.92 5.34
CA LEU A 215 15.70 -3.47 5.83
C LEU A 215 15.78 -2.14 6.61
N GLN A 216 16.74 -2.01 7.53
CA GLN A 216 16.95 -0.80 8.31
C GLN A 216 17.33 0.43 7.48
N ASN A 217 18.05 0.24 6.37
CA ASN A 217 18.49 1.34 5.50
C ASN A 217 17.36 1.83 4.56
N SER A 218 16.27 1.11 4.48
CA SER A 218 15.07 1.56 3.75
C SER A 218 14.26 2.59 4.53
N MET A 219 14.45 2.65 5.86
CA MET A 219 13.67 3.53 6.74
C MET A 219 14.19 4.96 6.65
N GLY A 220 13.33 5.89 6.24
CA GLY A 220 13.68 7.31 6.11
C GLY A 220 14.09 7.74 4.69
N ILE A 221 13.94 6.90 3.68
CA ILE A 221 13.98 7.30 2.27
C ILE A 221 12.89 8.33 1.98
N ASN A 222 11.69 8.13 2.53
CA ASN A 222 10.63 9.13 2.54
C ASN A 222 10.88 10.18 3.65
N PRO A 223 10.24 11.36 3.58
CA PRO A 223 10.40 12.40 4.60
C PRO A 223 10.15 11.87 6.03
N MET A 224 11.15 12.03 6.89
CA MET A 224 11.16 11.49 8.24
C MET A 224 10.30 12.26 9.26
N GLY A 225 9.95 13.54 8.94
CA GLY A 225 9.24 14.40 9.87
C GLY A 225 10.08 14.84 11.06
N VAL A 226 9.45 14.96 12.23
CA VAL A 226 10.08 15.43 13.47
C VAL A 226 10.02 14.40 14.58
N ASN A 227 10.98 14.47 15.51
CA ASN A 227 10.97 13.76 16.78
C ASN A 227 9.82 14.26 17.68
N SER A 228 9.58 13.60 18.80
CA SER A 228 8.54 14.00 19.76
C SER A 228 8.80 15.33 20.46
N ASP A 229 10.03 15.81 20.47
CA ASP A 229 10.45 17.11 20.98
C ASP A 229 10.41 18.24 19.93
N GLY A 230 10.01 17.93 18.67
CA GLY A 230 9.96 18.88 17.56
C GLY A 230 11.25 19.05 16.78
N THR A 231 12.35 18.43 17.20
CA THR A 231 13.60 18.44 16.44
C THR A 231 13.46 17.59 15.17
N LYS A 232 14.23 17.92 14.12
CA LYS A 232 14.23 17.14 12.87
C LYS A 232 14.69 15.71 13.14
N SER A 233 13.90 14.71 12.72
CA SER A 233 14.30 13.31 12.83
C SER A 233 15.51 13.00 11.94
N ASN A 234 16.39 12.13 12.39
CA ASN A 234 17.63 11.74 11.70
C ASN A 234 17.90 10.25 11.82
N TYR A 235 16.88 9.42 11.62
CA TYR A 235 17.02 7.95 11.71
C TYR A 235 17.49 7.29 10.40
N TYR A 236 17.43 7.98 9.25
CA TYR A 236 17.91 7.44 7.97
C TYR A 236 19.38 7.01 8.07
N ASN A 237 19.68 5.76 7.72
CA ASN A 237 20.99 5.11 7.84
C ASN A 237 21.58 5.09 9.28
N ASN A 238 20.76 5.36 10.30
CA ASN A 238 21.20 5.36 11.69
C ASN A 238 20.49 4.28 12.53
N VAL A 239 19.45 3.64 12.02
CA VAL A 239 18.76 2.55 12.72
C VAL A 239 19.60 1.29 12.66
N LEU A 240 19.80 0.66 13.81
CA LEU A 240 20.48 -0.62 13.95
C LEU A 240 19.44 -1.73 14.07
N SER A 241 19.34 -2.57 13.06
CA SER A 241 18.43 -3.73 12.99
C SER A 241 18.98 -4.75 12.01
N SER A 242 18.76 -6.03 12.27
CA SER A 242 19.14 -7.12 11.36
C SER A 242 18.00 -7.57 10.45
N GLY A 243 16.75 -7.12 10.70
CA GLY A 243 15.58 -7.49 9.94
C GLY A 243 14.30 -7.51 10.78
N MET A 244 13.25 -8.10 10.22
CA MET A 244 11.95 -8.21 10.87
C MET A 244 11.44 -9.65 10.85
N ALA A 245 11.13 -10.19 12.02
CA ALA A 245 10.34 -11.42 12.15
C ALA A 245 8.86 -11.08 11.99
N ILE A 246 8.14 -11.88 11.22
CA ILE A 246 6.69 -11.74 11.08
C ILE A 246 6.07 -13.12 11.30
N ALA A 247 5.03 -13.18 12.11
CA ALA A 247 4.22 -14.37 12.33
C ALA A 247 2.73 -14.04 12.18
N ASN A 248 1.99 -14.96 11.60
CA ASN A 248 0.53 -14.93 11.54
C ASN A 248 -0.03 -16.29 11.85
N VAL A 249 -1.04 -16.32 12.67
CA VAL A 249 -1.93 -17.45 12.86
C VAL A 249 -3.32 -17.00 12.45
N TYR A 250 -3.94 -17.74 11.53
CA TYR A 250 -5.35 -17.52 11.24
C TYR A 250 -6.20 -18.70 11.66
N PHE A 251 -7.40 -18.41 12.13
CA PHE A 251 -8.42 -19.38 12.52
C PHE A 251 -9.75 -19.03 11.87
N GLN A 252 -10.31 -19.94 11.10
CA GLN A 252 -11.58 -19.81 10.39
C GLN A 252 -12.47 -21.03 10.70
N PRO A 253 -13.17 -21.04 11.85
CA PRO A 253 -13.97 -22.20 12.28
C PRO A 253 -15.10 -22.53 11.28
N ASN A 254 -15.59 -21.53 10.58
CA ASN A 254 -16.62 -21.63 9.55
C ASN A 254 -16.49 -20.45 8.56
N ASP A 255 -17.33 -20.42 7.53
CA ASP A 255 -17.30 -19.38 6.49
C ASP A 255 -17.77 -17.99 6.98
N LYS A 256 -18.28 -17.90 8.21
CA LYS A 256 -18.83 -16.65 8.78
C LYS A 256 -17.83 -15.89 9.62
N ILE A 257 -16.80 -16.54 10.17
CA ILE A 257 -15.87 -15.93 11.13
C ILE A 257 -14.44 -16.25 10.69
N LYS A 258 -13.61 -15.20 10.61
CA LYS A 258 -12.17 -15.30 10.41
C LYS A 258 -11.45 -14.45 11.45
N ILE A 259 -10.50 -15.05 12.15
CA ILE A 259 -9.63 -14.42 13.14
C ILE A 259 -8.20 -14.50 12.60
N ASN A 260 -7.49 -13.38 12.61
CA ASN A 260 -6.06 -13.32 12.32
C ASN A 260 -5.34 -12.73 13.55
N VAL A 261 -4.25 -13.36 13.95
CA VAL A 261 -3.33 -12.83 14.94
C VAL A 261 -1.98 -12.65 14.26
N TRP A 262 -1.48 -11.45 14.29
CA TRP A 262 -0.21 -11.07 13.70
C TRP A 262 0.75 -10.57 14.77
N ASP A 263 2.01 -10.89 14.60
CA ASP A 263 3.11 -10.31 15.34
C ASP A 263 4.23 -9.93 14.37
N GLY A 264 4.79 -8.74 14.54
CA GLY A 264 5.84 -8.19 13.71
C GLY A 264 6.92 -7.57 14.58
N MET A 265 8.01 -8.29 14.80
CA MET A 265 9.16 -7.85 15.60
C MET A 265 10.25 -7.28 14.68
N LEU A 266 10.37 -5.97 14.62
CA LEU A 266 11.52 -5.29 14.01
C LEU A 266 12.66 -5.30 15.01
N ASP A 267 13.67 -6.11 14.71
CA ASP A 267 14.83 -6.35 15.61
C ASP A 267 15.43 -5.04 16.13
N ASN A 268 15.66 -4.96 17.45
CA ASN A 268 16.23 -3.83 18.17
C ASN A 268 15.43 -2.50 18.08
N VAL A 269 14.24 -2.48 17.45
CA VAL A 269 13.47 -1.25 17.20
C VAL A 269 12.14 -1.26 17.91
N MET A 270 11.21 -2.13 17.49
CA MET A 270 9.87 -2.19 18.05
C MET A 270 9.17 -3.51 17.72
N ASN A 271 8.21 -3.88 18.57
CA ASN A 271 7.24 -4.92 18.28
C ASN A 271 5.89 -4.35 17.90
N THR A 272 5.14 -5.04 17.05
CA THR A 272 3.77 -4.71 16.68
C THR A 272 2.92 -5.98 16.70
N ALA A 273 2.05 -6.10 17.69
CA ALA A 273 1.08 -7.19 17.80
C ALA A 273 -0.29 -6.71 17.29
N MET A 274 -1.00 -7.55 16.55
CA MET A 274 -2.32 -7.21 15.99
C MET A 274 -3.26 -8.41 16.02
N ILE A 275 -4.49 -8.18 16.43
CA ILE A 275 -5.60 -9.13 16.27
C ILE A 275 -6.68 -8.51 15.40
N GLU A 276 -7.21 -9.28 14.46
CA GLU A 276 -8.29 -8.90 13.58
C GLU A 276 -9.37 -9.98 13.57
N ILE A 277 -10.62 -9.58 13.78
CA ILE A 277 -11.79 -10.45 13.73
C ILE A 277 -12.74 -9.92 12.66
N ASN A 278 -12.99 -10.73 11.64
CA ASN A 278 -13.95 -10.42 10.58
C ASN A 278 -15.11 -11.41 10.61
N THR A 279 -16.34 -10.89 10.47
CA THR A 279 -17.56 -11.70 10.43
C THR A 279 -18.38 -11.39 9.19
N ASN A 280 -19.12 -12.41 8.70
CA ASN A 280 -20.03 -12.30 7.58
C ASN A 280 -21.36 -12.96 7.95
N GLN A 281 -22.46 -12.24 7.81
CA GLN A 281 -23.82 -12.74 8.02
C GLN A 281 -24.60 -12.62 6.71
N SER A 282 -25.04 -13.75 6.15
CA SER A 282 -25.93 -13.73 4.99
C SER A 282 -27.31 -13.20 5.42
N LEU A 283 -27.77 -12.16 4.76
CA LEU A 283 -29.14 -11.63 4.92
C LEU A 283 -30.12 -12.38 4.01
N ASN A 284 -29.64 -12.77 2.84
CA ASN A 284 -30.31 -13.64 1.87
C ASN A 284 -29.24 -14.22 0.91
N GLU A 285 -29.68 -14.98 -0.13
CA GLU A 285 -28.78 -15.59 -1.10
C GLU A 285 -27.88 -14.60 -1.87
N LYS A 286 -28.28 -13.33 -1.96
CA LYS A 286 -27.62 -12.31 -2.80
C LYS A 286 -26.94 -11.21 -2.03
N SER A 287 -27.14 -11.14 -0.69
CA SER A 287 -26.63 -10.04 0.12
C SER A 287 -26.15 -10.51 1.49
N LYS A 288 -25.15 -9.82 2.00
CA LYS A 288 -24.57 -10.07 3.33
C LYS A 288 -24.22 -8.78 4.06
N LEU A 289 -24.33 -8.84 5.36
CA LEU A 289 -23.73 -7.90 6.29
C LEU A 289 -22.36 -8.42 6.69
N TYR A 290 -21.36 -7.55 6.76
CA TYR A 290 -20.05 -7.89 7.29
C TYR A 290 -19.59 -6.90 8.32
N GLN A 291 -18.77 -7.36 9.26
CA GLN A 291 -18.21 -6.58 10.34
C GLN A 291 -16.74 -6.95 10.51
N GLY A 292 -15.95 -6.00 10.95
CA GLY A 292 -14.55 -6.21 11.28
C GLY A 292 -14.16 -5.37 12.48
N VAL A 293 -13.34 -5.93 13.35
CA VAL A 293 -12.68 -5.24 14.45
C VAL A 293 -11.23 -5.64 14.48
N MET A 294 -10.36 -4.65 14.66
CA MET A 294 -8.92 -4.80 14.76
C MET A 294 -8.42 -4.07 15.98
N TYR A 295 -7.52 -4.69 16.71
CA TYR A 295 -6.70 -4.04 17.74
C TYR A 295 -5.23 -4.24 17.41
N LEU A 296 -4.45 -3.19 17.51
CA LEU A 296 -3.02 -3.19 17.28
C LEU A 296 -2.31 -2.49 18.44
N HIS A 297 -1.24 -3.10 18.92
CA HIS A 297 -0.37 -2.59 19.98
C HIS A 297 1.07 -2.54 19.49
N GLN A 298 1.78 -1.48 19.86
CA GLN A 298 3.20 -1.27 19.54
C GLN A 298 3.98 -0.94 20.79
N ASP A 299 5.17 -1.55 20.92
CA ASP A 299 6.15 -1.29 21.96
C ASP A 299 7.54 -1.09 21.39
N ALA A 300 8.32 -0.19 21.98
CA ALA A 300 9.75 -0.08 21.69
C ALA A 300 10.52 -1.30 22.20
N ILE A 301 11.49 -1.74 21.41
CA ILE A 301 12.51 -2.70 21.83
C ILE A 301 13.79 -1.93 22.08
N ASN A 302 14.43 -2.16 23.23
CA ASN A 302 15.67 -1.50 23.65
C ASN A 302 15.56 0.04 23.59
N ASN A 303 16.38 0.68 22.75
CA ASN A 303 16.39 2.12 22.54
C ASN A 303 15.72 2.54 21.22
N GLY A 304 14.87 1.67 20.63
CA GLY A 304 14.12 1.99 19.40
C GLY A 304 14.99 2.14 18.15
N GLY A 305 16.12 1.39 18.10
CA GLY A 305 17.01 1.30 16.95
C GLY A 305 18.30 2.11 17.06
N ASN A 306 18.43 3.05 18.01
CA ASN A 306 19.68 3.77 18.25
C ASN A 306 19.75 4.29 19.69
N VAL A 307 20.96 4.38 20.26
CA VAL A 307 21.18 4.96 21.59
C VAL A 307 21.02 6.48 21.61
N ASP A 308 21.27 7.15 20.47
CA ASP A 308 21.04 8.58 20.30
C ASP A 308 19.54 8.83 19.99
N PRO A 309 18.78 9.52 20.88
CA PRO A 309 17.36 9.76 20.69
C PRO A 309 17.00 10.52 19.39
N LYS A 310 17.93 11.26 18.81
CA LYS A 310 17.73 11.98 17.54
C LYS A 310 17.84 11.07 16.32
N LYS A 311 18.47 9.90 16.48
CA LYS A 311 18.73 8.91 15.42
C LYS A 311 17.90 7.65 15.55
N THR A 312 17.09 7.56 16.59
CA THR A 312 16.22 6.40 16.81
C THR A 312 14.93 6.51 15.98
N TYR A 313 14.35 5.38 15.58
CA TYR A 313 13.07 5.35 14.86
C TYR A 313 11.89 5.62 15.80
N VAL A 314 11.87 4.98 16.95
CA VAL A 314 10.94 5.23 18.06
C VAL A 314 11.74 5.51 19.34
N ASN A 315 11.20 6.28 20.26
CA ASN A 315 11.88 6.57 21.51
C ASN A 315 11.85 5.34 22.43
N LYS A 316 12.82 5.25 23.33
CA LYS A 316 12.80 4.26 24.42
C LYS A 316 11.51 4.39 25.22
N GLY A 317 10.84 3.26 25.49
CA GLY A 317 9.56 3.21 26.19
C GLY A 317 8.37 3.70 25.36
N PHE A 318 8.53 3.86 24.05
CA PHE A 318 7.43 4.17 23.14
C PHE A 318 6.35 3.07 23.21
N GLN A 319 5.09 3.52 23.21
CA GLN A 319 3.91 2.67 23.08
C GLN A 319 2.87 3.35 22.19
N SER A 320 2.06 2.56 21.50
CA SER A 320 0.90 3.05 20.74
C SER A 320 -0.18 1.97 20.67
N ASN A 321 -1.43 2.40 20.79
CA ASN A 321 -2.59 1.51 20.66
C ASN A 321 -3.51 2.02 19.57
N VAL A 322 -4.04 1.09 18.75
CA VAL A 322 -4.98 1.40 17.68
C VAL A 322 -6.16 0.45 17.72
N ILE A 323 -7.36 1.00 17.63
CA ILE A 323 -8.60 0.25 17.40
C ILE A 323 -9.14 0.68 16.05
N SER A 324 -9.46 -0.29 15.18
CA SER A 324 -10.12 -0.03 13.91
C SER A 324 -11.33 -0.95 13.76
N ALA A 325 -12.45 -0.40 13.31
CA ALA A 325 -13.70 -1.14 13.17
C ALA A 325 -14.40 -0.80 11.85
N GLN A 326 -15.15 -1.75 11.33
CA GLN A 326 -16.02 -1.56 10.18
C GLN A 326 -17.33 -2.30 10.32
N VAL A 327 -18.37 -1.76 9.70
CA VAL A 327 -19.63 -2.45 9.41
C VAL A 327 -20.02 -2.14 7.98
N GLY A 328 -20.45 -3.14 7.23
CA GLY A 328 -20.78 -2.94 5.83
C GLY A 328 -21.80 -3.92 5.29
N PHE A 329 -22.43 -3.52 4.21
CA PHE A 329 -23.38 -4.28 3.44
C PHE A 329 -22.80 -4.55 2.04
N LYS A 330 -22.94 -5.79 1.57
CA LYS A 330 -22.46 -6.19 0.24
C LYS A 330 -23.51 -7.05 -0.46
N ASN A 331 -23.74 -6.74 -1.72
CA ASN A 331 -24.45 -7.60 -2.66
C ASN A 331 -23.65 -7.70 -3.98
N LYS A 332 -24.24 -8.28 -5.04
CA LYS A 332 -23.57 -8.43 -6.34
C LYS A 332 -23.17 -7.08 -6.98
N ARG A 333 -23.93 -6.01 -6.73
CA ARG A 333 -23.73 -4.70 -7.38
C ARG A 333 -23.09 -3.67 -6.47
N ILE A 334 -23.46 -3.66 -5.19
CA ILE A 334 -23.11 -2.60 -4.23
C ILE A 334 -22.35 -3.21 -3.06
N ASN A 335 -21.29 -2.51 -2.65
CA ASN A 335 -20.60 -2.74 -1.39
C ASN A 335 -20.45 -1.39 -0.70
N THR A 336 -21.01 -1.23 0.51
CA THR A 336 -20.91 0.00 1.30
C THR A 336 -20.47 -0.32 2.71
N SER A 337 -19.66 0.57 3.32
CA SER A 337 -19.21 0.41 4.69
C SER A 337 -19.06 1.74 5.42
N LEU A 338 -19.27 1.68 6.73
CA LEU A 338 -18.88 2.69 7.70
C LEU A 338 -17.65 2.17 8.43
N ASN A 339 -16.63 2.99 8.55
CA ASN A 339 -15.34 2.60 9.10
C ASN A 339 -14.88 3.65 10.11
N TYR A 340 -14.27 3.19 11.18
CA TYR A 340 -13.72 4.03 12.24
C TYR A 340 -12.35 3.54 12.65
N THR A 341 -11.43 4.46 12.91
CA THR A 341 -10.12 4.15 13.52
C THR A 341 -9.81 5.17 14.59
N HIS A 342 -9.38 4.70 15.74
CA HIS A 342 -8.86 5.49 16.84
C HIS A 342 -7.44 5.06 17.17
N ILE A 343 -6.51 6.01 17.10
CA ILE A 343 -5.15 5.87 17.63
C ILE A 343 -5.12 6.61 18.95
N THR A 344 -4.71 5.96 20.04
CA THR A 344 -4.71 6.56 21.37
C THR A 344 -3.69 7.69 21.49
N GLY A 345 -3.80 8.48 22.56
CA GLY A 345 -2.88 9.58 22.84
C GLY A 345 -1.57 9.17 23.52
N ASP A 346 -1.32 7.88 23.72
CA ASP A 346 -0.12 7.35 24.39
C ASP A 346 1.12 7.65 23.55
N GLY A 347 1.03 7.42 22.23
CA GLY A 347 2.07 7.68 21.26
C GLY A 347 1.55 7.77 19.84
N ARG A 348 2.47 7.97 18.89
CA ARG A 348 2.15 7.93 17.46
C ARG A 348 2.05 6.47 16.99
N TYR A 349 1.13 6.11 16.12
CA TYR A 349 1.25 4.87 15.37
C TYR A 349 2.42 4.96 14.39
N MET A 350 3.34 4.00 14.43
CA MET A 350 4.58 4.03 13.66
C MET A 350 4.68 2.81 12.73
N MET A 351 4.90 3.09 11.45
CA MET A 351 5.19 2.08 10.42
C MET A 351 6.01 2.76 9.31
N PRO A 352 7.16 2.21 8.88
CA PRO A 352 7.91 2.81 7.79
C PRO A 352 7.07 2.96 6.53
N ARG A 353 7.00 4.19 6.01
CA ARG A 353 6.20 4.54 4.81
C ARG A 353 6.64 3.80 3.56
N GLU A 354 7.86 3.35 3.58
CA GLU A 354 8.54 2.57 2.56
C GLU A 354 7.92 1.19 2.38
N TRP A 355 7.35 0.61 3.44
CA TRP A 355 6.95 -0.79 3.48
C TRP A 355 5.49 -1.03 3.06
N GLY A 356 4.67 0.02 2.98
CA GLY A 356 3.29 -0.13 2.53
C GLY A 356 2.33 0.91 3.09
N LYS A 357 1.05 0.58 3.08
CA LYS A 357 -0.06 1.36 3.64
C LYS A 357 -0.46 0.83 5.01
N ASP A 358 -1.11 1.70 5.79
CA ASP A 358 -1.70 1.32 7.06
C ASP A 358 -2.77 0.22 6.88
N PRO A 359 -2.88 -0.75 7.79
CA PRO A 359 -3.82 -1.87 7.67
C PRO A 359 -5.28 -1.50 8.04
N PHE A 360 -5.54 -0.25 8.42
CA PHE A 360 -6.82 0.17 9.01
C PHE A 360 -7.98 0.18 8.01
N TYR A 361 -9.19 -0.10 8.51
CA TYR A 361 -10.40 -0.07 7.69
C TYR A 361 -10.74 1.32 7.15
N THR A 362 -10.20 2.39 7.75
CA THR A 362 -10.40 3.78 7.30
C THR A 362 -9.46 4.21 6.18
N PHE A 363 -8.52 3.36 5.75
CA PHE A 363 -7.59 3.76 4.70
C PHE A 363 -8.30 4.19 3.41
N LEU A 364 -7.95 5.38 2.91
CA LEU A 364 -8.24 5.88 1.57
C LEU A 364 -6.94 6.12 0.80
N SER A 365 -6.97 6.04 -0.54
CA SER A 365 -5.79 6.37 -1.35
C SER A 365 -5.32 7.80 -1.08
N ARG A 366 -4.01 8.02 -0.96
CA ARG A 366 -3.36 9.29 -0.59
C ARG A 366 -3.53 9.71 0.88
N GLU A 367 -4.18 8.90 1.71
CA GLU A 367 -4.28 9.08 3.15
C GLU A 367 -3.21 8.24 3.86
N ARG A 368 -2.87 8.61 5.10
CA ARG A 368 -1.99 7.85 5.97
C ARG A 368 -2.17 8.32 7.43
N ASN A 369 -2.30 7.37 8.34
CA ASN A 369 -2.36 7.63 9.79
C ASN A 369 -1.02 7.38 10.50
N GLU A 370 -0.01 6.83 9.79
CA GLU A 370 1.33 6.66 10.35
C GLU A 370 1.96 8.01 10.72
N GLY A 371 2.58 8.05 11.89
CA GLY A 371 3.21 9.25 12.46
C GLY A 371 2.27 10.10 13.33
N PHE A 372 1.04 9.64 13.58
CA PHE A 372 0.07 10.35 14.40
C PHE A 372 -0.40 9.52 15.60
N GLY A 373 -0.70 10.20 16.71
CA GLY A 373 -1.43 9.69 17.87
C GLY A 373 -2.62 10.58 18.17
N ASN A 374 -3.53 10.16 19.04
CA ASN A 374 -4.78 10.85 19.34
C ASN A 374 -5.60 11.18 18.07
N VAL A 375 -5.77 10.17 17.22
CA VAL A 375 -6.47 10.29 15.93
C VAL A 375 -7.87 9.71 16.04
N HIS A 376 -8.84 10.39 15.47
CA HIS A 376 -10.16 9.83 15.17
C HIS A 376 -10.40 9.94 13.65
N ALA A 377 -10.48 8.82 12.98
CA ALA A 377 -10.78 8.75 11.55
C ALA A 377 -12.15 8.10 11.32
N TYR A 378 -12.99 8.78 10.55
CA TYR A 378 -14.33 8.33 10.16
C TYR A 378 -14.41 8.25 8.65
N VAL A 379 -14.74 7.10 8.11
CA VAL A 379 -14.75 6.90 6.64
C VAL A 379 -15.99 6.14 6.20
N VAL A 380 -16.67 6.70 5.21
CA VAL A 380 -17.72 6.01 4.44
C VAL A 380 -17.15 5.60 3.10
N LYS A 381 -17.36 4.36 2.71
CA LYS A 381 -16.99 3.85 1.39
C LYS A 381 -18.20 3.23 0.72
N THR A 382 -18.38 3.52 -0.55
CA THR A 382 -19.41 2.88 -1.36
C THR A 382 -18.84 2.44 -2.69
N SER A 383 -19.15 1.22 -3.10
CA SER A 383 -18.73 0.65 -4.38
C SER A 383 -19.88 0.07 -5.19
N ILE A 384 -19.81 0.25 -6.51
CA ILE A 384 -20.80 -0.22 -7.46
C ILE A 384 -20.10 -1.01 -8.57
N ASN A 385 -20.56 -2.23 -8.83
CA ASN A 385 -20.15 -3.03 -9.98
C ASN A 385 -21.22 -2.96 -11.06
N ALA A 386 -20.83 -2.70 -12.30
CA ALA A 386 -21.73 -2.65 -13.45
C ALA A 386 -21.14 -3.40 -14.65
N PHE A 387 -21.94 -3.55 -15.72
CA PHE A 387 -21.54 -4.17 -16.98
C PHE A 387 -20.83 -5.52 -16.81
N HIS A 388 -21.42 -6.45 -16.07
CA HIS A 388 -20.86 -7.78 -15.81
C HIS A 388 -19.44 -7.70 -15.17
N GLU A 389 -19.29 -6.82 -14.18
CA GLU A 389 -18.04 -6.61 -13.43
C GLU A 389 -16.88 -6.00 -14.24
N LYS A 390 -17.08 -5.66 -15.51
CA LYS A 390 -16.04 -4.99 -16.30
C LYS A 390 -15.80 -3.57 -15.89
N PHE A 391 -16.79 -2.97 -15.32
CA PHE A 391 -16.79 -1.59 -14.96
C PHE A 391 -17.12 -1.46 -13.46
N LYS A 392 -16.29 -0.73 -12.67
CA LYS A 392 -16.39 -0.59 -11.21
C LYS A 392 -16.20 0.86 -10.80
N THR A 393 -16.93 1.43 -9.83
CA THR A 393 -16.77 2.80 -9.32
C THR A 393 -16.82 2.90 -7.82
N GLY A 394 -16.28 3.98 -7.30
CA GLY A 394 -16.30 4.32 -5.95
C GLY A 394 -16.26 5.73 -5.49
N LEU A 395 -16.91 5.87 -4.38
CA LEU A 395 -16.89 7.08 -3.58
C LEU A 395 -16.43 6.72 -2.18
N GLY A 396 -15.33 7.35 -1.74
CA GLY A 396 -14.88 7.36 -0.36
C GLY A 396 -14.95 8.78 0.19
N TYR A 397 -15.55 8.95 1.35
CA TYR A 397 -15.48 10.19 2.12
C TYR A 397 -14.89 9.88 3.48
N GLY A 398 -13.86 10.64 3.90
CA GLY A 398 -13.22 10.52 5.20
C GLY A 398 -13.10 11.85 5.91
N TYR A 399 -13.32 11.86 7.22
CA TYR A 399 -12.92 12.92 8.12
C TYR A 399 -11.84 12.38 9.06
N TYR A 400 -10.69 13.04 9.06
CA TYR A 400 -9.53 12.68 9.87
C TYR A 400 -9.27 13.81 10.86
N GLN A 401 -9.63 13.57 12.11
CA GLN A 401 -9.32 14.45 13.22
C GLN A 401 -7.94 14.09 13.74
N LEU A 402 -6.98 14.98 13.53
CA LEU A 402 -5.58 14.83 13.92
C LEU A 402 -5.24 15.80 15.05
N PRO A 403 -4.19 15.53 15.84
CA PRO A 403 -3.68 16.50 16.80
C PRO A 403 -3.14 17.74 16.07
N ASP A 404 -3.11 18.86 16.80
CA ASP A 404 -2.58 20.11 16.30
C ASP A 404 -1.21 19.95 15.61
N VAL A 405 -0.96 20.69 14.54
CA VAL A 405 0.27 20.60 13.75
C VAL A 405 1.54 20.94 14.54
N LYS A 406 1.42 21.70 15.65
CA LYS A 406 2.49 22.02 16.60
C LYS A 406 2.60 21.02 17.76
N ASN A 407 1.68 20.08 17.87
CA ASN A 407 1.80 18.99 18.84
C ASN A 407 2.79 17.95 18.32
N TYR A 408 4.07 18.26 18.36
CA TYR A 408 5.13 17.39 17.83
C TYR A 408 5.16 16.02 18.50
N ARG A 409 4.71 15.88 19.73
CA ARG A 409 4.62 14.58 20.41
C ARG A 409 3.70 13.60 19.69
N LEU A 410 2.62 14.09 19.10
CA LEU A 410 1.58 13.25 18.46
C LEU A 410 1.39 13.52 16.97
N ASN A 411 2.06 14.54 16.39
CA ASN A 411 1.95 14.88 14.97
C ASN A 411 3.33 15.03 14.33
N LYS A 412 3.81 13.94 13.75
CA LYS A 412 5.18 13.83 13.19
C LYS A 412 5.41 14.70 11.95
N TYR A 413 4.37 15.00 11.19
CA TYR A 413 4.50 15.59 9.85
C TYR A 413 3.85 16.96 9.71
N GLY A 414 3.30 17.51 10.78
CA GLY A 414 2.55 18.76 10.69
C GLY A 414 1.40 18.68 9.69
N MET A 415 0.59 17.61 9.78
CA MET A 415 -0.62 17.43 9.00
C MET A 415 -1.80 17.95 9.81
N PRO A 416 -2.57 18.95 9.34
CA PRO A 416 -3.78 19.39 10.03
C PRO A 416 -4.89 18.34 9.92
N SER A 417 -5.96 18.45 10.70
CA SER A 417 -7.20 17.72 10.47
C SER A 417 -7.76 18.06 9.09
N TYR A 418 -8.42 17.08 8.44
CA TYR A 418 -8.89 17.28 7.07
C TYR A 418 -10.07 16.39 6.70
N HIS A 419 -10.83 16.84 5.71
CA HIS A 419 -11.75 16.00 4.96
C HIS A 419 -11.07 15.48 3.70
N GLN A 420 -11.42 14.28 3.27
CA GLN A 420 -10.94 13.70 2.02
C GLN A 420 -12.08 13.06 1.25
N ILE A 421 -12.16 13.36 -0.03
CA ILE A 421 -13.06 12.74 -1.00
C ILE A 421 -12.24 12.00 -2.02
N ASN A 422 -12.52 10.72 -2.19
CA ASN A 422 -11.94 9.90 -3.25
C ASN A 422 -13.04 9.48 -4.21
N LEU A 423 -12.81 9.69 -5.49
CA LEU A 423 -13.63 9.14 -6.57
C LEU A 423 -12.71 8.32 -7.45
N ASP A 424 -13.04 7.08 -7.60
CA ASP A 424 -12.20 6.21 -8.41
C ASP A 424 -12.99 5.43 -9.47
N ALA A 425 -12.41 5.05 -10.64
CA ALA A 425 -12.99 4.48 -11.83
C ALA A 425 -12.04 3.43 -12.51
N SER A 426 -12.41 2.02 -12.94
CA SER A 426 -11.73 1.08 -13.85
C SER A 426 -12.65 0.42 -14.81
N TYR A 427 -12.14 0.29 -15.94
CA TYR A 427 -12.78 -0.47 -17.00
C TYR A 427 -11.83 -1.54 -17.52
N ALA A 428 -12.19 -2.79 -17.30
CA ALA A 428 -11.48 -3.94 -17.86
C ALA A 428 -11.99 -4.19 -19.27
N PHE A 429 -11.14 -4.00 -20.27
CA PHE A 429 -11.46 -4.22 -21.66
C PHE A 429 -11.65 -5.72 -21.96
N GLY A 430 -12.40 -6.01 -22.97
CA GLY A 430 -12.63 -7.39 -23.45
C GLY A 430 -12.28 -7.54 -24.92
N LYS A 431 -12.52 -8.74 -25.47
CA LYS A 431 -12.29 -9.07 -26.90
C LYS A 431 -10.84 -8.73 -27.31
N PHE A 432 -10.67 -7.94 -28.35
CA PHE A 432 -9.38 -7.54 -28.91
C PHE A 432 -8.45 -6.84 -27.90
N LEU A 433 -9.01 -6.09 -26.94
CA LEU A 433 -8.24 -5.39 -25.89
C LEU A 433 -8.19 -6.17 -24.55
N LYS A 434 -8.40 -7.48 -24.57
CA LYS A 434 -8.29 -8.32 -23.38
C LYS A 434 -6.92 -8.14 -22.74
N GLY A 435 -6.88 -7.97 -21.42
CA GLY A 435 -5.66 -7.70 -20.66
C GLY A 435 -5.44 -6.22 -20.34
N PHE A 436 -6.11 -5.30 -21.07
CA PHE A 436 -6.06 -3.88 -20.73
C PHE A 436 -7.10 -3.51 -19.67
N GLU A 437 -6.69 -2.63 -18.74
CA GLU A 437 -7.55 -2.01 -17.74
C GLU A 437 -7.23 -0.51 -17.65
N LEU A 438 -8.22 0.35 -17.84
CA LEU A 438 -8.11 1.80 -17.64
C LEU A 438 -8.61 2.13 -16.24
N LYS A 439 -7.89 2.94 -15.48
CA LYS A 439 -8.24 3.40 -14.12
C LYS A 439 -8.14 4.91 -14.02
N ALA A 440 -9.03 5.50 -13.23
CA ALA A 440 -8.97 6.90 -12.83
C ALA A 440 -9.13 6.99 -11.31
N LEU A 441 -8.38 7.85 -10.64
CA LEU A 441 -8.54 8.18 -9.24
C LEU A 441 -8.42 9.68 -9.06
N VAL A 442 -9.43 10.25 -8.45
CA VAL A 442 -9.48 11.66 -8.07
C VAL A 442 -9.52 11.74 -6.55
N VAL A 443 -8.62 12.51 -5.98
CA VAL A 443 -8.57 12.77 -4.54
C VAL A 443 -8.64 14.27 -4.31
N TYR A 444 -9.57 14.70 -3.47
CA TYR A 444 -9.66 16.08 -3.01
C TYR A 444 -9.54 16.10 -1.49
N LYS A 445 -8.62 16.92 -0.98
CA LYS A 445 -8.39 17.12 0.45
C LYS A 445 -8.71 18.55 0.83
N ILE A 446 -9.53 18.72 1.86
CA ILE A 446 -10.00 20.01 2.38
C ILE A 446 -9.47 20.17 3.80
N ASN A 447 -8.84 21.28 4.11
CA ASN A 447 -8.38 21.59 5.45
C ASN A 447 -9.55 21.71 6.44
N ALA A 448 -9.38 21.13 7.62
CA ALA A 448 -10.33 21.21 8.73
C ALA A 448 -9.62 21.47 10.07
N GLY A 449 -8.32 21.82 10.03
CA GLY A 449 -7.51 22.10 11.22
C GLY A 449 -6.78 23.41 11.12
N GLU A 450 -6.15 23.82 12.22
CA GLU A 450 -5.37 25.06 12.28
C GLU A 450 -4.04 24.89 11.53
N THR A 451 -3.69 25.83 10.66
CA THR A 451 -2.43 25.85 9.90
C THR A 451 -1.53 27.03 10.28
N TYR A 452 -2.01 27.93 11.13
CA TYR A 452 -1.28 29.12 11.58
C TYR A 452 -0.73 29.97 10.41
N ASN A 453 -1.46 30.03 9.29
CA ASN A 453 -1.05 30.65 8.05
C ASN A 453 0.32 30.18 7.51
N ASN A 454 0.78 29.00 7.94
CA ASN A 454 2.03 28.43 7.48
C ASN A 454 1.78 27.46 6.33
N LEU A 455 2.16 27.87 5.13
CA LEU A 455 1.98 27.11 3.89
C LEU A 455 2.67 25.73 3.92
N LYS A 456 3.66 25.49 4.79
CA LYS A 456 4.26 24.15 4.99
C LYS A 456 3.27 23.13 5.55
N TYR A 457 2.21 23.57 6.21
CA TYR A 457 1.13 22.70 6.69
C TYR A 457 0.03 22.48 5.64
N VAL A 458 0.08 23.22 4.51
CA VAL A 458 -0.90 23.16 3.41
C VAL A 458 -0.34 22.40 2.21
N TYR A 459 0.85 22.76 1.73
CA TYR A 459 1.45 22.24 0.50
C TYR A 459 1.52 20.71 0.47
N ASN A 460 0.90 20.12 -0.55
CA ASN A 460 0.80 18.67 -0.75
C ASN A 460 0.19 17.89 0.46
N LYS A 461 -0.60 18.57 1.28
CA LYS A 461 -1.24 17.99 2.49
C LYS A 461 -2.75 18.18 2.46
N VAL A 462 -3.22 19.43 2.39
CA VAL A 462 -4.64 19.82 2.38
C VAL A 462 -4.89 20.90 1.34
N ASN A 463 -6.16 21.18 1.04
CA ASN A 463 -6.60 22.10 0.00
C ASN A 463 -5.94 21.79 -1.34
N MET A 464 -5.96 20.52 -1.70
CA MET A 464 -5.28 20.03 -2.88
C MET A 464 -6.14 19.00 -3.63
N PHE A 465 -5.91 18.94 -4.93
CA PHE A 465 -6.52 17.99 -5.83
C PHE A 465 -5.45 17.09 -6.45
N ASN A 466 -5.65 15.75 -6.42
CA ASN A 466 -4.71 14.83 -7.04
C ASN A 466 -5.46 13.92 -8.02
N LEU A 467 -5.14 14.08 -9.31
CA LEU A 467 -5.71 13.31 -10.41
C LEU A 467 -4.74 12.21 -10.84
N ASN A 468 -5.27 11.02 -11.09
CA ASN A 468 -4.51 9.87 -11.55
C ASN A 468 -5.28 9.17 -12.68
N LEU A 469 -4.62 8.94 -13.82
CA LEU A 469 -5.11 8.11 -14.91
C LEU A 469 -4.08 7.02 -15.19
N ILE A 470 -4.55 5.76 -15.20
CA ILE A 470 -3.66 4.61 -15.28
C ILE A 470 -4.19 3.66 -16.36
N LEU A 471 -3.34 3.31 -17.31
CA LEU A 471 -3.60 2.24 -18.26
C LEU A 471 -2.68 1.08 -17.94
N ASP A 472 -3.26 -0.01 -17.48
CA ASP A 472 -2.56 -1.27 -17.21
C ASP A 472 -2.80 -2.27 -18.34
N PHE A 473 -1.76 -3.06 -18.65
CA PHE A 473 -1.84 -4.24 -19.49
C PHE A 473 -1.18 -5.41 -18.78
N LYS A 474 -1.79 -6.61 -18.86
CA LYS A 474 -1.28 -7.83 -18.22
C LYS A 474 -1.72 -9.07 -18.98
N ILE A 475 -0.73 -9.94 -19.31
CA ILE A 475 -0.91 -11.28 -19.88
C ILE A 475 -0.19 -12.30 -19.01
#